data_33848346ed9709967b60182559707e0f
#
_entry.id   33848346ed9709967b60182559707e0f
#
_cell.length_a   1.000
_cell.length_b   1.000
_cell.length_c   1.000
_cell.angle_alpha   90.00
_cell.angle_beta   90.00
_cell.angle_gamma   90.00
#
_symmetry.space_group_name_H-M   'P 1'
#
loop_
_entity.id
_entity.type
_entity.pdbx_description
1 polymer ?
#
loop_
_entity_poly.entity_id
_entity_poly.type
_entity_poly.pdbx_seq_one_letter_code
_entity_poly.pdbx_strand_id
1 'polypeptide(L)'
;MVIGSLVIAVPVSARDKYETIDAQAFGTGAQMGQNIGITLNIYEFSTPADRQLLLQAYEKGQNQGLVNALQKMRAVGHIEITGTLGYDVSYIKMTPTSTGRKIVFATNRQITFGEAWSDSQSASFNLTAGVFEINDQDKSKSTGMLYPLAQLVLDKEGQLQLDLNQNPWRLSGVIDWKGTANN
;
A
#
# COMPACT_ATOMS: atom_id res chain seq x y z
N MET A 1 -51.99 10.63 -16.50
CA MET A 1 -50.79 11.50 -16.46
C MET A 1 -49.65 10.67 -15.84
N VAL A 2 -48.80 10.06 -16.67
CA VAL A 2 -47.74 9.15 -16.20
C VAL A 2 -46.47 10.00 -16.10
N ILE A 3 -45.96 10.19 -14.89
CA ILE A 3 -44.69 10.90 -14.64
C ILE A 3 -43.59 9.85 -14.75
N GLY A 4 -42.89 9.84 -15.91
CA GLY A 4 -41.71 9.00 -16.12
C GLY A 4 -40.51 9.58 -15.35
N SER A 5 -40.01 8.86 -14.33
CA SER A 5 -38.76 9.17 -13.66
C SER A 5 -37.57 8.88 -14.57
N LEU A 6 -36.89 9.90 -15.02
CA LEU A 6 -35.63 9.79 -15.76
C LEU A 6 -34.50 9.45 -14.78
N VAL A 7 -34.04 8.22 -14.76
CA VAL A 7 -32.84 7.82 -13.99
C VAL A 7 -31.61 8.23 -14.82
N ILE A 8 -30.93 9.29 -14.39
CA ILE A 8 -29.65 9.69 -14.97
C ILE A 8 -28.57 8.80 -14.35
N ALA A 9 -28.11 7.81 -15.12
CA ALA A 9 -26.93 7.05 -14.78
C ALA A 9 -25.69 7.98 -14.88
N VAL A 10 -25.11 8.34 -13.74
CA VAL A 10 -23.83 9.05 -13.71
C VAL A 10 -22.76 8.02 -14.06
N PRO A 11 -21.95 8.21 -15.13
CA PRO A 11 -20.86 7.31 -15.42
C PRO A 11 -19.85 7.34 -14.27
N VAL A 12 -19.62 6.19 -13.65
CA VAL A 12 -18.48 6.01 -12.74
C VAL A 12 -17.24 6.07 -13.62
N SER A 13 -16.58 7.21 -13.65
CA SER A 13 -15.29 7.35 -14.32
C SER A 13 -14.28 6.47 -13.57
N ALA A 14 -13.75 5.46 -14.25
CA ALA A 14 -12.58 4.75 -13.76
C ALA A 14 -11.45 5.78 -13.62
N ARG A 15 -10.81 5.85 -12.44
CA ARG A 15 -9.66 6.74 -12.26
C ARG A 15 -8.52 6.27 -13.16
N ASP A 16 -7.94 7.19 -13.91
CA ASP A 16 -6.75 6.90 -14.69
C ASP A 16 -5.60 6.50 -13.75
N LYS A 17 -4.92 5.41 -14.08
CA LYS A 17 -3.74 4.97 -13.35
C LYS A 17 -2.57 5.88 -13.70
N TYR A 18 -1.95 6.48 -12.70
CA TYR A 18 -0.73 7.26 -12.90
C TYR A 18 0.48 6.36 -13.12
N GLU A 19 0.56 5.23 -12.40
CA GLU A 19 1.68 4.30 -12.40
C GLU A 19 1.22 2.92 -11.94
N THR A 20 1.82 1.87 -12.49
CA THR A 20 1.60 0.49 -12.06
C THR A 20 2.95 -0.16 -11.73
N ILE A 21 3.05 -0.83 -10.59
CA ILE A 21 4.24 -1.57 -10.17
C ILE A 21 3.85 -3.02 -9.91
N ASP A 22 4.45 -3.93 -10.69
CA ASP A 22 4.31 -5.37 -10.49
C ASP A 22 5.50 -5.93 -9.72
N ALA A 23 5.27 -6.93 -8.90
CA ALA A 23 6.31 -7.65 -8.17
C ALA A 23 5.86 -9.07 -7.80
N GLN A 24 6.84 -9.91 -7.44
CA GLN A 24 6.61 -11.20 -6.81
C GLN A 24 6.98 -11.11 -5.33
N ALA A 25 6.03 -11.45 -4.46
CA ALA A 25 6.23 -11.50 -3.02
C ALA A 25 6.63 -12.93 -2.60
N PHE A 26 7.72 -13.02 -1.88
CA PHE A 26 8.24 -14.27 -1.32
C PHE A 26 8.13 -14.23 0.19
N GLY A 27 7.44 -15.22 0.75
CA GLY A 27 7.30 -15.38 2.19
C GLY A 27 8.63 -15.64 2.87
N THR A 28 8.79 -15.14 4.08
CA THR A 28 9.94 -15.35 4.96
C THR A 28 9.51 -16.06 6.25
N GLY A 29 10.45 -16.66 6.98
CA GLY A 29 10.13 -17.39 8.20
C GLY A 29 9.23 -18.60 7.95
N ALA A 30 8.13 -18.71 8.67
CA ALA A 30 7.17 -19.82 8.57
C ALA A 30 6.44 -19.89 7.21
N GLN A 31 6.52 -18.85 6.40
CA GLN A 31 5.89 -18.74 5.07
C GLN A 31 6.89 -18.98 3.93
N MET A 32 8.09 -19.43 4.24
CA MET A 32 9.15 -19.69 3.27
C MET A 32 8.68 -20.68 2.19
N GLY A 33 8.91 -20.34 0.92
CA GLY A 33 8.49 -21.14 -0.24
C GLY A 33 7.16 -20.72 -0.86
N GLN A 34 6.41 -19.81 -0.24
CA GLN A 34 5.23 -19.23 -0.88
C GLN A 34 5.64 -18.08 -1.80
N ASN A 35 4.97 -17.98 -2.94
CA ASN A 35 5.19 -16.95 -3.96
C ASN A 35 3.84 -16.43 -4.45
N ILE A 36 3.65 -15.11 -4.41
CA ILE A 36 2.38 -14.45 -4.72
C ILE A 36 2.65 -13.22 -5.58
N GLY A 37 1.95 -13.09 -6.70
CA GLY A 37 2.00 -11.90 -7.54
C GLY A 37 1.31 -10.72 -6.87
N ILE A 38 1.91 -9.54 -6.97
CA ILE A 38 1.41 -8.28 -6.43
C ILE A 38 1.46 -7.22 -7.51
N THR A 39 0.38 -6.46 -7.66
CA THR A 39 0.31 -5.28 -8.53
C THR A 39 -0.14 -4.09 -7.69
N LEU A 40 0.68 -3.04 -7.59
CA LEU A 40 0.32 -1.76 -7.00
C LEU A 40 -0.05 -0.77 -8.11
N ASN A 41 -1.32 -0.40 -8.16
CA ASN A 41 -1.83 0.67 -9.02
C ASN A 41 -1.82 1.98 -8.22
N ILE A 42 -1.08 2.98 -8.68
CA ILE A 42 -1.01 4.31 -8.08
C ILE A 42 -1.89 5.24 -8.90
N TYR A 43 -2.83 5.93 -8.27
CA TYR A 43 -3.67 6.95 -8.89
C TYR A 43 -3.11 8.35 -8.66
N GLU A 44 -2.57 8.59 -7.47
CA GLU A 44 -1.93 9.83 -7.06
C GLU A 44 -1.04 9.59 -5.84
N PHE A 45 -0.10 10.49 -5.57
CA PHE A 45 0.67 10.48 -4.33
C PHE A 45 -0.01 11.31 -3.25
N SER A 46 0.11 10.85 -2.00
CA SER A 46 -0.40 11.56 -0.82
C SER A 46 0.33 12.87 -0.60
N THR A 47 -0.41 13.84 -0.11
CA THR A 47 0.08 15.20 0.15
C THR A 47 0.78 15.31 1.51
N PRO A 48 1.53 16.41 1.77
CA PRO A 48 2.02 16.71 3.11
C PRO A 48 0.90 16.82 4.16
N ALA A 49 -0.30 17.28 3.78
CA ALA A 49 -1.46 17.37 4.66
C ALA A 49 -1.96 15.98 5.08
N ASP A 50 -2.00 15.01 4.16
CA ASP A 50 -2.35 13.62 4.46
C ASP A 50 -1.37 13.01 5.48
N ARG A 51 -0.08 13.28 5.31
CA ARG A 51 0.95 12.85 6.26
C ARG A 51 0.73 13.45 7.65
N GLN A 52 0.43 14.76 7.72
CA GLN A 52 0.17 15.45 8.98
C GLN A 52 -1.05 14.85 9.70
N LEU A 53 -2.11 14.53 8.94
CA LEU A 53 -3.31 13.87 9.46
C LEU A 53 -2.96 12.51 10.09
N LEU A 54 -2.13 11.72 9.43
CA LEU A 54 -1.70 10.42 9.96
C LEU A 54 -0.83 10.55 11.21
N LEU A 55 0.08 11.53 11.26
CA LEU A 55 0.88 11.82 12.47
C LEU A 55 -0.02 12.17 13.67
N GLN A 56 -0.98 13.08 13.47
CA GLN A 56 -1.93 13.46 14.52
C GLN A 56 -2.82 12.28 14.96
N ALA A 57 -3.19 11.42 14.02
CA ALA A 57 -3.97 10.22 14.32
C ALA A 57 -3.15 9.22 15.15
N TYR A 58 -1.86 9.08 14.82
CA TYR A 58 -0.94 8.25 15.60
C TYR A 58 -0.74 8.78 17.04
N GLU A 59 -0.52 10.07 17.20
CA GLU A 59 -0.37 10.71 18.53
C GLU A 59 -1.60 10.47 19.42
N LYS A 60 -2.81 10.45 18.83
CA LYS A 60 -4.08 10.24 19.56
C LYS A 60 -4.40 8.79 19.88
N GLY A 61 -3.96 7.85 19.06
CA GLY A 61 -4.43 6.46 19.17
C GLY A 61 -3.44 5.43 18.63
N GLN A 62 -2.17 5.81 18.47
CA GLN A 62 -1.11 4.96 17.94
C GLN A 62 -1.54 4.22 16.67
N ASN A 63 -1.22 2.93 16.53
CA ASN A 63 -1.53 2.17 15.32
C ASN A 63 -3.05 2.12 15.03
N GLN A 64 -3.89 2.00 16.07
CA GLN A 64 -5.34 2.02 15.90
C GLN A 64 -5.85 3.39 15.41
N GLY A 65 -5.21 4.48 15.86
CA GLY A 65 -5.48 5.82 15.35
C GLY A 65 -5.19 5.94 13.86
N LEU A 66 -4.07 5.37 13.40
CA LEU A 66 -3.72 5.30 11.98
C LEU A 66 -4.76 4.54 11.17
N VAL A 67 -5.16 3.35 11.61
CA VAL A 67 -6.20 2.55 10.93
C VAL A 67 -7.49 3.34 10.78
N ASN A 68 -7.94 3.99 11.87
CA ASN A 68 -9.18 4.78 11.86
C ASN A 68 -9.07 6.00 10.91
N ALA A 69 -7.89 6.59 10.78
CA ALA A 69 -7.66 7.69 9.86
C ALA A 69 -7.62 7.18 8.41
N LEU A 70 -6.83 6.14 8.13
CA LEU A 70 -6.72 5.54 6.79
C LEU A 70 -8.08 5.09 6.25
N GLN A 71 -8.97 4.53 7.09
CA GLN A 71 -10.31 4.12 6.69
C GLN A 71 -11.20 5.29 6.24
N LYS A 72 -10.91 6.50 6.69
CA LYS A 72 -11.66 7.73 6.33
C LYS A 72 -11.02 8.49 5.17
N MET A 73 -9.76 8.19 4.88
CA MET A 73 -9.06 8.80 3.76
C MET A 73 -9.52 8.21 2.44
N ARG A 74 -9.47 9.03 1.39
CA ARG A 74 -9.72 8.59 0.04
C ARG A 74 -8.63 7.62 -0.42
N ALA A 75 -9.02 6.60 -1.18
CA ALA A 75 -8.05 5.73 -1.85
C ALA A 75 -7.24 6.52 -2.87
N VAL A 76 -5.92 6.45 -2.75
CA VAL A 76 -4.92 7.05 -3.67
C VAL A 76 -4.25 6.00 -4.55
N GLY A 77 -4.58 4.73 -4.33
CA GLY A 77 -4.14 3.59 -5.12
C GLY A 77 -4.93 2.34 -4.79
N HIS A 78 -4.52 1.23 -5.40
CA HIS A 78 -5.10 -0.09 -5.19
C HIS A 78 -4.00 -1.14 -5.28
N ILE A 79 -3.96 -2.09 -4.35
CA ILE A 79 -3.04 -3.21 -4.39
C ILE A 79 -3.81 -4.49 -4.72
N GLU A 80 -3.44 -5.12 -5.82
CA GLU A 80 -3.97 -6.42 -6.26
C GLU A 80 -3.02 -7.52 -5.80
N ILE A 81 -3.58 -8.59 -5.28
CA ILE A 81 -2.85 -9.78 -4.87
C ILE A 81 -3.48 -10.96 -5.59
N THR A 82 -2.65 -11.80 -6.22
CA THR A 82 -3.13 -12.96 -6.99
C THR A 82 -4.15 -13.76 -6.19
N GLY A 83 -5.33 -13.97 -6.78
CA GLY A 83 -6.45 -14.70 -6.16
C GLY A 83 -7.35 -13.88 -5.26
N THR A 84 -7.17 -12.55 -5.18
CA THR A 84 -8.04 -11.63 -4.42
C THR A 84 -8.62 -10.54 -5.32
N LEU A 85 -9.61 -9.81 -4.79
CA LEU A 85 -10.14 -8.59 -5.42
C LEU A 85 -9.26 -7.36 -5.19
N GLY A 86 -8.17 -7.53 -4.41
CA GLY A 86 -7.31 -6.43 -4.03
C GLY A 86 -7.87 -5.56 -2.89
N TYR A 87 -7.13 -4.50 -2.57
CA TYR A 87 -7.37 -3.64 -1.41
C TYR A 87 -7.05 -2.18 -1.77
N ASP A 88 -7.87 -1.27 -1.27
CA ASP A 88 -7.60 0.16 -1.40
C ASP A 88 -6.37 0.56 -0.59
N VAL A 89 -5.56 1.41 -1.20
CA VAL A 89 -4.39 2.02 -0.59
C VAL A 89 -4.71 3.48 -0.31
N SER A 90 -4.75 3.85 0.95
CA SER A 90 -5.17 5.18 1.39
C SER A 90 -3.99 6.16 1.56
N TYR A 91 -2.75 5.66 1.55
CA TYR A 91 -1.56 6.49 1.64
C TYR A 91 -0.44 5.95 0.75
N ILE A 92 0.09 6.79 -0.12
CA ILE A 92 1.26 6.48 -0.96
C ILE A 92 2.18 7.70 -0.98
N LYS A 93 3.43 7.50 -0.54
CA LYS A 93 4.46 8.54 -0.57
C LYS A 93 5.62 8.13 -1.46
N MET A 94 6.03 9.02 -2.34
CA MET A 94 7.26 8.90 -3.11
C MET A 94 8.33 9.83 -2.53
N THR A 95 9.56 9.34 -2.47
CA THR A 95 10.74 10.11 -2.08
C THR A 95 11.86 9.82 -3.08
N PRO A 96 12.44 10.84 -3.73
CA PRO A 96 13.59 10.65 -4.60
C PRO A 96 14.80 10.08 -3.82
N THR A 97 15.59 9.24 -4.50
CA THR A 97 16.86 8.71 -4.00
C THR A 97 17.98 8.99 -5.00
N SER A 98 19.23 8.70 -4.69
CA SER A 98 20.37 8.92 -5.58
C SER A 98 20.31 8.06 -6.86
N THR A 99 19.63 6.92 -6.82
CA THR A 99 19.56 5.95 -7.94
C THR A 99 18.16 5.81 -8.54
N GLY A 100 17.17 6.51 -7.98
CA GLY A 100 15.79 6.42 -8.43
C GLY A 100 14.83 6.98 -7.38
N ARG A 101 13.95 6.14 -6.79
CA ARG A 101 12.94 6.59 -5.84
C ARG A 101 12.49 5.48 -4.90
N LYS A 102 12.04 5.89 -3.73
CA LYS A 102 11.40 5.05 -2.73
C LYS A 102 9.91 5.37 -2.69
N ILE A 103 9.08 4.34 -2.82
CA ILE A 103 7.62 4.44 -2.70
C ILE A 103 7.19 3.66 -1.48
N VAL A 104 6.54 4.35 -0.54
CA VAL A 104 5.96 3.75 0.68
C VAL A 104 4.46 3.83 0.56
N PHE A 105 3.76 2.75 0.91
CA PHE A 105 2.31 2.73 0.90
C PHE A 105 1.74 2.09 2.16
N ALA A 106 0.50 2.46 2.50
CA ALA A 106 -0.27 1.86 3.57
C ALA A 106 -1.73 1.67 3.13
N THR A 107 -2.28 0.51 3.45
CA THR A 107 -3.70 0.20 3.25
C THR A 107 -4.50 0.61 4.48
N ASN A 108 -5.81 0.64 4.34
CA ASN A 108 -6.73 0.92 5.45
C ASN A 108 -7.15 -0.35 6.23
N ARG A 109 -6.54 -1.49 5.92
CA ARG A 109 -6.85 -2.77 6.56
C ARG A 109 -5.70 -3.77 6.36
N GLN A 110 -5.76 -4.86 7.10
CA GLN A 110 -4.87 -6.00 6.90
C GLN A 110 -5.13 -6.65 5.54
N ILE A 111 -4.04 -7.05 4.88
CA ILE A 111 -4.10 -7.95 3.74
C ILE A 111 -3.83 -9.36 4.27
N THR A 112 -4.81 -10.22 4.10
CA THR A 112 -4.72 -11.62 4.53
C THR A 112 -4.46 -12.50 3.33
N PHE A 113 -3.34 -13.22 3.33
CA PHE A 113 -3.05 -14.27 2.37
C PHE A 113 -2.28 -15.40 3.05
N GLY A 114 -2.71 -16.64 2.78
CA GLY A 114 -2.12 -17.84 3.34
C GLY A 114 -2.31 -18.00 4.87
N GLU A 115 -1.53 -18.87 5.47
CA GLU A 115 -1.58 -19.19 6.90
C GLU A 115 -1.04 -18.09 7.84
N ALA A 116 -0.60 -16.94 7.31
CA ALA A 116 -0.20 -15.76 8.10
C ALA A 116 -1.30 -15.26 9.05
N TRP A 117 -2.51 -15.80 8.88
CA TRP A 117 -3.71 -15.45 9.64
C TRP A 117 -3.68 -15.91 11.10
N SER A 118 -2.96 -16.99 11.45
CA SER A 118 -3.22 -17.67 12.71
C SER A 118 -2.47 -17.15 13.94
N ASP A 119 -1.37 -16.43 13.80
CA ASP A 119 -0.47 -16.16 14.93
C ASP A 119 -0.43 -14.74 15.49
N SER A 120 -1.09 -13.76 14.89
CA SER A 120 -1.00 -12.37 15.37
C SER A 120 -2.32 -11.60 15.32
N GLN A 121 -3.34 -12.08 16.04
CA GLN A 121 -4.59 -11.35 16.25
C GLN A 121 -4.48 -10.22 17.30
N SER A 122 -3.33 -9.57 17.43
CA SER A 122 -3.27 -8.40 18.30
C SER A 122 -3.80 -7.18 17.54
N ALA A 123 -4.60 -6.37 18.22
CA ALA A 123 -5.14 -5.10 17.69
C ALA A 123 -4.05 -4.11 17.22
N SER A 124 -2.79 -4.41 17.49
CA SER A 124 -1.64 -3.61 17.10
C SER A 124 -1.20 -3.79 15.63
N PHE A 125 -1.62 -4.87 14.96
CA PHE A 125 -1.19 -5.24 13.62
C PHE A 125 -2.38 -5.30 12.65
N ASN A 126 -3.09 -4.21 12.50
CA ASN A 126 -4.37 -4.18 11.79
C ASN A 126 -4.36 -3.36 10.49
N LEU A 127 -3.18 -3.13 9.93
CA LEU A 127 -2.99 -2.54 8.61
C LEU A 127 -1.89 -3.29 7.85
N THR A 128 -1.83 -3.07 6.54
CA THR A 128 -0.72 -3.53 5.69
C THR A 128 0.05 -2.32 5.21
N ALA A 129 1.35 -2.42 5.20
CA ALA A 129 2.22 -1.42 4.61
C ALA A 129 3.29 -2.07 3.73
N GLY A 130 3.85 -1.30 2.83
CA GLY A 130 4.93 -1.79 1.98
C GLY A 130 5.84 -0.68 1.51
N VAL A 131 6.97 -1.09 0.98
CA VAL A 131 7.96 -0.20 0.39
C VAL A 131 8.49 -0.81 -0.90
N PHE A 132 8.60 0.01 -1.93
CA PHE A 132 9.36 -0.28 -3.14
C PHE A 132 10.57 0.66 -3.21
N GLU A 133 11.71 0.11 -3.54
CA GLU A 133 12.93 0.83 -3.87
C GLU A 133 13.19 0.64 -5.37
N ILE A 134 12.74 1.62 -6.16
CA ILE A 134 12.86 1.61 -7.61
C ILE A 134 14.22 2.18 -7.98
N ASN A 135 14.98 1.41 -8.75
CA ASN A 135 16.25 1.84 -9.31
C ASN A 135 16.06 2.19 -10.79
N ASP A 136 16.10 3.49 -11.11
CA ASP A 136 15.89 3.98 -12.47
C ASP A 136 17.13 3.79 -13.36
N GLN A 137 18.32 3.58 -12.75
CA GLN A 137 19.59 3.36 -13.47
C GLN A 137 19.78 1.88 -13.84
N ASP A 138 19.31 0.97 -12.97
CA ASP A 138 19.39 -0.47 -13.17
C ASP A 138 18.12 -1.12 -12.60
N LYS A 139 17.15 -1.32 -13.47
CA LYS A 139 15.82 -1.86 -13.08
C LYS A 139 15.90 -3.22 -12.38
N SER A 140 16.95 -4.03 -12.67
CA SER A 140 17.14 -5.33 -12.02
C SER A 140 17.44 -5.24 -10.53
N LYS A 141 17.86 -4.05 -10.06
CA LYS A 141 18.13 -3.75 -8.64
C LYS A 141 16.92 -3.20 -7.89
N SER A 142 15.79 -3.05 -8.57
CA SER A 142 14.55 -2.66 -7.91
C SER A 142 14.07 -3.78 -6.99
N THR A 143 13.74 -3.43 -5.75
CA THR A 143 13.31 -4.37 -4.70
C THR A 143 12.16 -3.79 -3.90
N GLY A 144 11.66 -4.56 -2.96
CA GLY A 144 10.68 -4.07 -2.00
C GLY A 144 10.43 -5.02 -0.85
N MET A 145 9.58 -4.57 0.05
CA MET A 145 9.10 -5.32 1.20
C MET A 145 7.60 -5.07 1.38
N LEU A 146 6.87 -6.12 1.72
CA LEU A 146 5.47 -6.06 2.10
C LEU A 146 5.31 -6.58 3.52
N TYR A 147 4.61 -5.83 4.34
CA TYR A 147 4.28 -6.16 5.73
C TYR A 147 2.76 -6.34 5.83
N PRO A 148 2.25 -7.58 5.71
CA PRO A 148 0.80 -7.87 5.68
C PRO A 148 0.08 -7.44 6.94
N LEU A 149 0.79 -7.52 8.07
CA LEU A 149 0.35 -7.12 9.40
C LEU A 149 1.35 -6.10 9.93
N ALA A 150 1.15 -4.83 9.61
CA ALA A 150 2.11 -3.79 9.93
C ALA A 150 1.79 -3.08 11.25
N GLN A 151 2.84 -2.82 12.01
CA GLN A 151 2.86 -1.85 13.07
C GLN A 151 3.77 -0.70 12.67
N LEU A 152 3.30 0.52 12.90
CA LEU A 152 4.07 1.73 12.68
C LEU A 152 4.48 2.31 14.03
N VAL A 153 5.68 2.86 14.09
CA VAL A 153 6.25 3.53 15.26
C VAL A 153 6.80 4.90 14.86
N LEU A 154 6.91 5.81 15.80
CA LEU A 154 7.63 7.07 15.58
C LEU A 154 9.11 6.86 15.83
N ASP A 155 9.94 7.32 14.91
CA ASP A 155 11.38 7.43 15.13
C ASP A 155 11.73 8.65 16.00
N LYS A 156 13.02 8.83 16.25
CA LYS A 156 13.55 9.94 17.06
C LYS A 156 13.29 11.31 16.43
N GLU A 157 13.11 11.35 15.12
CA GLU A 157 12.82 12.55 14.32
C GLU A 157 11.31 12.80 14.18
N GLY A 158 10.45 12.00 14.85
CA GLY A 158 8.99 12.10 14.77
C GLY A 158 8.44 11.66 13.39
N GLN A 159 9.14 10.77 12.69
CA GLN A 159 8.67 10.19 11.44
C GLN A 159 8.02 8.84 11.70
N LEU A 160 6.89 8.57 11.02
CA LEU A 160 6.28 7.25 11.03
C LEU A 160 7.17 6.28 10.25
N GLN A 161 7.58 5.22 10.92
CA GLN A 161 8.38 4.11 10.36
C GLN A 161 7.72 2.78 10.66
N LEU A 162 8.02 1.79 9.82
CA LEU A 162 7.64 0.40 10.07
C LEU A 162 8.45 -0.15 11.24
N ASP A 163 7.78 -0.84 12.17
CA ASP A 163 8.46 -1.60 13.19
C ASP A 163 9.24 -2.76 12.54
N LEU A 164 10.56 -2.76 12.70
CA LEU A 164 11.47 -3.71 12.06
C LEU A 164 11.42 -5.13 12.67
N ASN A 165 10.68 -5.33 13.76
CA ASN A 165 10.51 -6.65 14.40
C ASN A 165 9.49 -7.54 13.70
N GLN A 166 9.03 -7.16 12.51
CA GLN A 166 8.05 -7.90 11.73
C GLN A 166 8.73 -8.76 10.67
N ASN A 167 8.09 -9.86 10.30
CA ASN A 167 8.53 -10.73 9.19
C ASN A 167 7.92 -10.24 7.87
N PRO A 168 8.66 -9.46 7.05
CA PRO A 168 8.16 -8.98 5.78
C PRO A 168 8.18 -10.10 4.74
N TRP A 169 7.33 -9.92 3.72
CA TRP A 169 7.50 -10.60 2.46
C TRP A 169 8.45 -9.80 1.58
N ARG A 170 9.46 -10.45 1.02
CA ARG A 170 10.38 -9.82 0.08
C ARG A 170 9.72 -9.69 -1.27
N LEU A 171 9.84 -8.50 -1.88
CA LEU A 171 9.37 -8.22 -3.21
C LEU A 171 10.57 -8.23 -4.17
N SER A 172 10.50 -9.05 -5.20
CA SER A 172 11.50 -9.14 -6.26
C SER A 172 10.84 -9.17 -7.64
N GLY A 173 11.63 -9.11 -8.71
CA GLY A 173 11.09 -9.00 -10.05
C GLY A 173 10.23 -7.75 -10.22
N VAL A 174 10.63 -6.65 -9.57
CA VAL A 174 9.88 -5.40 -9.57
C VAL A 174 9.93 -4.77 -10.96
N ILE A 175 8.76 -4.59 -11.57
CA ILE A 175 8.58 -3.93 -12.87
C ILE A 175 7.73 -2.69 -12.66
N ASP A 176 8.30 -1.55 -12.95
CA ASP A 176 7.62 -0.26 -12.92
C ASP A 176 7.17 0.12 -14.34
N TRP A 177 5.87 0.21 -14.53
CA TRP A 177 5.20 0.57 -15.79
C TRP A 177 4.89 2.07 -15.88
N LYS A 178 5.77 2.91 -15.36
CA LYS A 178 5.61 4.35 -15.39
C LYS A 178 5.44 4.85 -16.83
N GLY A 179 4.34 5.53 -17.07
CA GLY A 179 4.07 6.16 -18.37
C GLY A 179 3.63 5.22 -19.49
N THR A 180 3.30 3.95 -19.22
CA THR A 180 2.69 3.05 -20.21
C THR A 180 1.16 3.16 -20.26
N ALA A 181 0.58 4.19 -19.64
CA ALA A 181 -0.83 4.50 -19.80
C ALA A 181 -1.07 5.02 -21.22
N ASN A 182 -1.58 4.14 -22.07
CA ASN A 182 -2.23 4.41 -23.36
C ASN A 182 -1.40 5.11 -24.46
N ASN A 183 -0.78 4.28 -25.30
CA ASN A 183 -0.80 4.51 -26.75
C ASN A 183 -1.92 3.68 -27.36
#